data_f336e0a0e58a00b8294866cb4e15dff9
#
_entry.id   f336e0a0e58a00b8294866cb4e15dff9
#
_cell.length_a   1.000
_cell.length_b   1.000
_cell.length_c   1.000
_cell.angle_alpha   90.00
_cell.angle_beta   90.00
_cell.angle_gamma   90.00
#
_symmetry.space_group_name_H-M   'P 1'
#
loop_
_entity.id
_entity.type
_entity.pdbx_description
1 polymer ?
#
loop_
_entity_poly.entity_id
_entity_poly.type
_entity_poly.pdbx_seq_one_letter_code
_entity_poly.pdbx_strand_id
1 'polypeptide(L)'
;MVVHLVDGTYELFRHFYGLKRFTQGKDRPYGGVVGVLQTVVQMLEKGATHVGVATDHVIESFRNDLWPGYKTGEGIDPALWAQFHPLEEALQAMGVVVWPMVELEADDALASAAALASRSRRVDKVCIWTVDKDLAQCVRGDRIVQMDRRANKVLDADAVRAKYGVDPQRIPDYLALVGDAADGYPGIAGIGAVTAARMIDAFGPIEAFPATVLGAQREQALLFKRLATLDTDAKLFRNVDDLRWRGPTAAFEAWAKRVSAPRLLERCLAVRESMSGR
;
A
#
# COMPACT_ATOMS: atom_id res chain seq x y z
N MET A 1 8.31 -13.43 14.13
CA MET A 1 8.66 -12.04 13.79
C MET A 1 7.49 -11.34 13.09
N VAL A 2 7.40 -10.00 13.17
CA VAL A 2 6.42 -9.21 12.45
C VAL A 2 7.08 -8.53 11.25
N VAL A 3 6.45 -8.61 10.08
CA VAL A 3 6.86 -7.90 8.86
C VAL A 3 5.94 -6.71 8.65
N HIS A 4 6.52 -5.55 8.40
CA HIS A 4 5.79 -4.32 8.13
C HIS A 4 5.98 -3.91 6.68
N LEU A 5 4.89 -3.84 5.94
CA LEU A 5 4.82 -3.43 4.54
C LEU A 5 4.11 -2.08 4.47
N VAL A 6 4.76 -1.08 3.94
CA VAL A 6 4.27 0.30 3.96
C VAL A 6 3.96 0.76 2.55
N ASP A 7 2.79 1.28 2.35
CA ASP A 7 2.40 2.01 1.15
C ASP A 7 3.06 3.40 1.19
N GLY A 8 4.17 3.54 0.47
CA GLY A 8 4.97 4.75 0.45
C GLY A 8 4.28 5.89 -0.29
N THR A 9 3.58 5.59 -1.37
CA THR A 9 2.83 6.59 -2.13
C THR A 9 1.70 7.16 -1.29
N TYR A 10 0.86 6.31 -0.68
CA TYR A 10 -0.20 6.76 0.23
C TYR A 10 0.36 7.60 1.40
N GLU A 11 1.43 7.15 2.05
CA GLU A 11 2.05 7.89 3.15
C GLU A 11 2.59 9.25 2.68
N LEU A 12 3.15 9.33 1.46
CA LEU A 12 3.62 10.59 0.88
C LEU A 12 2.46 11.58 0.67
N PHE A 13 1.37 11.12 0.03
CA PHE A 13 0.15 11.92 -0.15
C PHE A 13 -0.40 12.40 1.19
N ARG A 14 -0.51 11.50 2.14
CA ARG A 14 -1.01 11.80 3.48
C ARG A 14 -0.20 12.87 4.19
N HIS A 15 1.11 12.79 4.15
CA HIS A 15 2.00 13.75 4.77
C HIS A 15 1.99 15.08 4.03
N PHE A 16 2.03 15.07 2.71
CA PHE A 16 2.01 16.29 1.89
C PHE A 16 0.74 17.11 2.15
N TYR A 17 -0.42 16.51 1.98
CA TYR A 17 -1.68 17.23 2.20
C TYR A 17 -1.96 17.52 3.68
N GLY A 18 -1.46 16.69 4.58
CA GLY A 18 -1.51 16.95 6.01
C GLY A 18 -0.75 18.22 6.39
N LEU A 19 0.47 18.39 5.88
CA LEU A 19 1.28 19.59 6.10
C LEU A 19 0.63 20.84 5.50
N LYS A 20 0.15 20.78 4.26
CA LYS A 20 -0.49 21.90 3.56
C LYS A 20 -1.61 22.56 4.37
N ARG A 21 -2.33 21.78 5.20
CA ARG A 21 -3.39 22.30 6.08
C ARG A 21 -2.85 23.19 7.19
N PHE A 22 -1.62 22.94 7.66
CA PHE A 22 -1.02 23.69 8.78
C PHE A 22 -0.13 24.84 8.32
N THR A 23 0.51 24.71 7.18
CA THR A 23 1.52 25.65 6.70
C THR A 23 0.96 26.72 5.75
N GLN A 24 -0.30 26.57 5.33
CA GLN A 24 -0.95 27.44 4.36
C GLN A 24 -0.13 27.58 3.05
N GLY A 25 0.52 26.51 2.63
CA GLY A 25 1.33 26.47 1.40
C GLY A 25 2.77 26.99 1.57
N LYS A 26 3.22 27.28 2.80
CA LYS A 26 4.61 27.60 3.11
C LYS A 26 5.41 26.36 3.54
N ASP A 27 5.25 25.28 2.78
CA ASP A 27 5.88 24.02 3.08
C ASP A 27 7.38 24.05 2.78
N ARG A 28 8.16 23.35 3.61
CA ARG A 28 9.58 23.12 3.30
C ARG A 28 9.68 22.17 2.11
N PRO A 29 10.66 22.35 1.23
CA PRO A 29 10.98 21.35 0.23
C PRO A 29 11.10 19.97 0.88
N TYR A 30 10.52 18.94 0.25
CA TYR A 30 10.53 17.55 0.77
C TYR A 30 9.81 17.34 2.11
N GLY A 31 8.88 18.23 2.51
CA GLY A 31 8.15 18.08 3.77
C GLY A 31 7.36 16.78 3.86
N GLY A 32 6.76 16.33 2.77
CA GLY A 32 6.08 15.03 2.67
C GLY A 32 7.06 13.87 2.88
N VAL A 33 8.20 13.89 2.21
CA VAL A 33 9.25 12.87 2.37
C VAL A 33 9.74 12.78 3.81
N VAL A 34 10.06 13.92 4.44
CA VAL A 34 10.46 13.96 5.86
C VAL A 34 9.39 13.34 6.74
N GLY A 35 8.11 13.59 6.47
CA GLY A 35 6.99 12.99 7.18
C GLY A 35 6.94 11.47 7.07
N VAL A 36 7.16 10.92 5.87
CA VAL A 36 7.24 9.46 5.66
C VAL A 36 8.42 8.87 6.42
N LEU A 37 9.60 9.47 6.34
CA LEU A 37 10.77 9.01 7.08
C LEU A 37 10.53 9.04 8.59
N GLN A 38 9.86 10.07 9.12
CA GLN A 38 9.46 10.12 10.54
C GLN A 38 8.53 8.97 10.91
N THR A 39 7.61 8.61 10.02
CA THR A 39 6.72 7.46 10.19
C THR A 39 7.51 6.18 10.31
N VAL A 40 8.45 5.93 9.40
CA VAL A 40 9.27 4.71 9.41
C VAL A 40 10.19 4.66 10.65
N VAL A 41 10.85 5.76 11.01
CA VAL A 41 11.66 5.82 12.25
C VAL A 41 10.82 5.47 13.48
N GLN A 42 9.60 6.02 13.58
CA GLN A 42 8.72 5.68 14.70
C GLN A 42 8.34 4.20 14.74
N MET A 43 8.21 3.54 13.60
CA MET A 43 7.97 2.09 13.55
C MET A 43 9.19 1.33 14.07
N LEU A 44 10.38 1.71 13.64
CA LEU A 44 11.64 1.12 14.09
C LEU A 44 11.86 1.33 15.60
N GLU A 45 11.61 2.53 16.14
CA GLU A 45 11.66 2.83 17.57
C GLU A 45 10.68 1.99 18.39
N LYS A 46 9.53 1.61 17.80
CA LYS A 46 8.55 0.71 18.41
C LYS A 46 8.88 -0.77 18.26
N GLY A 47 10.07 -1.08 17.73
CA GLY A 47 10.58 -2.44 17.65
C GLY A 47 10.33 -3.16 16.30
N ALA A 48 9.88 -2.45 15.27
CA ALA A 48 9.84 -3.01 13.91
C ALA A 48 11.26 -3.33 13.46
N THR A 49 11.49 -4.54 12.97
CA THR A 49 12.80 -4.99 12.51
C THR A 49 12.84 -5.32 11.02
N HIS A 50 11.69 -5.70 10.44
CA HIS A 50 11.55 -6.08 9.04
C HIS A 50 10.54 -5.14 8.40
N VAL A 51 11.04 -4.27 7.51
CA VAL A 51 10.26 -3.20 6.87
C VAL A 51 10.55 -3.16 5.39
N GLY A 52 9.50 -3.19 4.57
CA GLY A 52 9.56 -2.91 3.14
C GLY A 52 8.59 -1.79 2.80
N VAL A 53 8.96 -0.95 1.84
CA VAL A 53 8.12 0.16 1.36
C VAL A 53 7.92 0.01 -0.13
N ALA A 54 6.68 0.02 -0.60
CA ALA A 54 6.35 0.08 -2.01
C ALA A 54 5.99 1.51 -2.41
N THR A 55 6.39 1.91 -3.61
CA THR A 55 6.08 3.21 -4.18
C THR A 55 5.67 3.07 -5.64
N ASP A 56 4.75 3.90 -6.10
CA ASP A 56 4.52 4.11 -7.52
C ASP A 56 5.63 5.03 -8.04
N HIS A 57 6.62 4.44 -8.73
CA HIS A 57 7.68 5.22 -9.39
C HIS A 57 7.11 6.07 -10.51
N VAL A 58 6.15 5.50 -11.22
CA VAL A 58 5.21 6.14 -12.13
C VAL A 58 3.79 5.76 -11.70
N ILE A 59 2.79 6.57 -12.03
CA ILE A 59 1.40 6.29 -11.62
C ILE A 59 0.73 5.31 -12.57
N GLU A 60 1.01 5.43 -13.86
CA GLU A 60 0.45 4.57 -14.88
C GLU A 60 1.02 3.16 -14.75
N SER A 61 0.16 2.16 -14.97
CA SER A 61 0.49 0.75 -14.88
C SER A 61 -0.12 -0.03 -16.06
N PHE A 62 0.09 -1.33 -16.12
CA PHE A 62 -0.55 -2.19 -17.12
C PHE A 62 -2.10 -2.07 -17.15
N ARG A 63 -2.71 -1.56 -16.05
CA ARG A 63 -4.15 -1.35 -15.96
C ARG A 63 -4.65 -0.25 -16.88
N ASN A 64 -3.80 0.73 -17.21
CA ASN A 64 -4.14 1.79 -18.17
C ASN A 64 -4.33 1.26 -19.58
N ASP A 65 -3.63 0.17 -19.96
CA ASP A 65 -3.84 -0.52 -21.24
C ASP A 65 -5.17 -1.28 -21.29
N LEU A 66 -5.70 -1.69 -20.12
CA LEU A 66 -6.94 -2.44 -20.02
C LEU A 66 -8.19 -1.54 -19.98
N TRP A 67 -8.07 -0.38 -19.36
CA TRP A 67 -9.18 0.54 -19.15
C TRP A 67 -8.74 1.99 -19.32
N PRO A 68 -9.21 2.71 -20.37
CA PRO A 68 -8.80 4.09 -20.65
C PRO A 68 -9.15 5.10 -19.54
N GLY A 69 -10.13 4.77 -18.70
CA GLY A 69 -10.53 5.60 -17.56
C GLY A 69 -9.77 5.30 -16.26
N TYR A 70 -8.76 4.40 -16.29
CA TYR A 70 -7.98 4.10 -15.09
C TYR A 70 -7.15 5.30 -14.65
N LYS A 71 -6.87 5.38 -13.34
CA LYS A 71 -6.14 6.51 -12.74
C LYS A 71 -4.83 6.80 -13.48
N THR A 72 -4.50 8.08 -13.57
CA THR A 72 -3.25 8.57 -14.16
C THR A 72 -2.60 9.59 -13.23
N GLY A 73 -1.37 10.02 -13.56
CA GLY A 73 -0.70 11.11 -12.87
C GLY A 73 -1.30 12.50 -13.12
N GLU A 74 -2.33 12.62 -13.96
CA GLU A 74 -2.95 13.90 -14.28
C GLU A 74 -3.59 14.54 -13.04
N GLY A 75 -3.31 15.84 -12.84
CA GLY A 75 -3.85 16.60 -11.71
C GLY A 75 -3.09 16.42 -10.39
N ILE A 76 -2.05 15.62 -10.33
CA ILE A 76 -1.17 15.59 -9.16
C ILE A 76 -0.46 16.93 -9.00
N ASP A 77 -0.48 17.49 -7.78
CA ASP A 77 0.23 18.71 -7.45
C ASP A 77 1.72 18.59 -7.82
N PRO A 78 2.28 19.49 -8.66
CA PRO A 78 3.68 19.40 -9.07
C PRO A 78 4.68 19.37 -7.91
N ALA A 79 4.36 20.01 -6.78
CA ALA A 79 5.22 20.00 -5.59
C ALA A 79 5.15 18.65 -4.85
N LEU A 80 4.07 17.90 -5.00
CA LEU A 80 3.97 16.52 -4.54
C LEU A 80 4.71 15.58 -5.48
N TRP A 81 4.46 15.72 -6.79
CA TRP A 81 5.12 14.90 -7.81
C TRP A 81 6.64 14.95 -7.71
N ALA A 82 7.19 16.17 -7.49
CA ALA A 82 8.64 16.36 -7.29
C ALA A 82 9.21 15.64 -6.07
N GLN A 83 8.39 15.03 -5.21
CA GLN A 83 8.82 14.30 -4.02
C GLN A 83 8.82 12.78 -4.18
N PHE A 84 8.31 12.23 -5.28
CA PHE A 84 8.22 10.78 -5.49
C PHE A 84 9.60 10.10 -5.49
N HIS A 85 10.46 10.46 -6.44
CA HIS A 85 11.81 9.89 -6.53
C HIS A 85 12.69 10.24 -5.32
N PRO A 86 12.68 11.51 -4.79
CA PRO A 86 13.35 11.81 -3.54
C PRO A 86 12.89 10.98 -2.34
N LEU A 87 11.64 10.51 -2.30
CA LEU A 87 11.17 9.59 -1.26
C LEU A 87 11.91 8.26 -1.34
N GLU A 88 12.00 7.68 -2.53
CA GLU A 88 12.67 6.41 -2.78
C GLU A 88 14.15 6.49 -2.40
N GLU A 89 14.85 7.53 -2.87
CA GLU A 89 16.24 7.79 -2.51
C GLU A 89 16.46 7.92 -1.01
N ALA A 90 15.58 8.65 -0.34
CA ALA A 90 15.64 8.89 1.09
C ALA A 90 15.44 7.63 1.92
N LEU A 91 14.46 6.81 1.56
CA LEU A 91 14.19 5.53 2.21
C LEU A 91 15.32 4.53 2.00
N GLN A 92 15.88 4.44 0.79
CA GLN A 92 17.04 3.61 0.49
C GLN A 92 18.27 4.10 1.29
N ALA A 93 18.52 5.41 1.33
CA ALA A 93 19.59 5.98 2.15
C ALA A 93 19.39 5.69 3.65
N MET A 94 18.15 5.68 4.13
CA MET A 94 17.77 5.28 5.49
C MET A 94 18.02 3.79 5.77
N GLY A 95 18.32 2.99 4.74
CA GLY A 95 18.54 1.55 4.84
C GLY A 95 17.28 0.70 4.82
N VAL A 96 16.17 1.25 4.36
CA VAL A 96 14.90 0.53 4.18
C VAL A 96 14.84 -0.08 2.78
N VAL A 97 14.30 -1.27 2.68
CA VAL A 97 14.02 -1.89 1.38
C VAL A 97 12.88 -1.15 0.69
N VAL A 98 13.11 -0.72 -0.54
CA VAL A 98 12.13 0.03 -1.35
C VAL A 98 11.89 -0.70 -2.66
N TRP A 99 10.63 -0.78 -3.07
CA TRP A 99 10.19 -1.32 -4.35
C TRP A 99 9.54 -0.20 -5.17
N PRO A 100 10.33 0.52 -6.01
CA PRO A 100 9.79 1.49 -6.96
C PRO A 100 9.12 0.74 -8.12
N MET A 101 7.81 0.87 -8.25
CA MET A 101 7.04 0.11 -9.24
C MET A 101 6.86 0.93 -10.52
N VAL A 102 7.00 0.26 -11.67
CA VAL A 102 6.89 0.89 -13.00
C VAL A 102 5.79 0.23 -13.84
N GLU A 103 5.84 -1.09 -14.04
CA GLU A 103 4.82 -1.83 -14.80
C GLU A 103 3.63 -2.24 -13.92
N LEU A 104 3.91 -2.54 -12.66
CA LEU A 104 2.95 -2.85 -11.60
C LEU A 104 2.80 -1.63 -10.68
N GLU A 105 1.80 -1.65 -9.82
CA GLU A 105 1.56 -0.60 -8.82
C GLU A 105 2.17 -0.96 -7.46
N ALA A 106 2.30 0.04 -6.56
CA ALA A 106 2.72 -0.18 -5.18
C ALA A 106 1.86 -1.24 -4.48
N ASP A 107 0.56 -1.28 -4.78
CA ASP A 107 -0.38 -2.25 -4.22
C ASP A 107 -0.06 -3.68 -4.63
N ASP A 108 0.34 -3.91 -5.89
CA ASP A 108 0.79 -5.22 -6.38
C ASP A 108 2.07 -5.66 -5.65
N ALA A 109 3.00 -4.72 -5.41
CA ALA A 109 4.19 -5.02 -4.64
C ALA A 109 3.86 -5.38 -3.19
N LEU A 110 2.96 -4.65 -2.53
CA LEU A 110 2.52 -4.94 -1.17
C LEU A 110 1.81 -6.30 -1.08
N ALA A 111 0.96 -6.62 -2.05
CA ALA A 111 0.28 -7.93 -2.14
C ALA A 111 1.28 -9.07 -2.34
N SER A 112 2.22 -8.91 -3.28
CA SER A 112 3.28 -9.88 -3.54
C SER A 112 4.20 -10.06 -2.32
N ALA A 113 4.60 -8.96 -1.68
CA ALA A 113 5.43 -9.00 -0.48
C ALA A 113 4.72 -9.70 0.70
N ALA A 114 3.43 -9.45 0.88
CA ALA A 114 2.64 -10.11 1.91
C ALA A 114 2.53 -11.62 1.65
N ALA A 115 2.27 -12.02 0.40
CA ALA A 115 2.24 -13.41 0.00
C ALA A 115 3.59 -14.10 0.22
N LEU A 116 4.71 -13.48 -0.20
CA LEU A 116 6.06 -14.02 -0.01
C LEU A 116 6.42 -14.16 1.48
N ALA A 117 6.21 -13.10 2.28
CA ALA A 117 6.50 -13.11 3.70
C ALA A 117 5.71 -14.18 4.45
N SER A 118 4.43 -14.36 4.11
CA SER A 118 3.55 -15.34 4.76
C SER A 118 3.96 -16.80 4.55
N ARG A 119 4.78 -17.11 3.53
CA ARG A 119 5.31 -18.45 3.28
C ARG A 119 6.35 -18.87 4.32
N SER A 120 6.99 -17.90 4.98
CA SER A 120 7.98 -18.18 6.02
C SER A 120 7.30 -18.55 7.35
N ARG A 121 7.69 -19.71 7.94
CA ARG A 121 7.22 -20.12 9.26
C ARG A 121 7.73 -19.22 10.40
N ARG A 122 8.76 -18.41 10.14
CA ARG A 122 9.32 -17.45 11.11
C ARG A 122 8.48 -16.15 11.20
N VAL A 123 7.59 -15.91 10.25
CA VAL A 123 6.72 -14.75 10.22
C VAL A 123 5.42 -15.07 10.93
N ASP A 124 5.20 -14.45 12.07
CA ASP A 124 3.98 -14.60 12.86
C ASP A 124 2.86 -13.72 12.30
N LYS A 125 3.22 -12.52 11.86
CA LYS A 125 2.27 -11.53 11.34
C LYS A 125 2.87 -10.66 10.25
N VAL A 126 2.06 -10.31 9.25
CA VAL A 126 2.34 -9.30 8.23
C VAL A 126 1.36 -8.16 8.41
N CYS A 127 1.88 -6.94 8.57
CA CYS A 127 1.09 -5.72 8.71
C CYS A 127 1.25 -4.86 7.46
N ILE A 128 0.19 -4.69 6.67
CA ILE A 128 0.16 -3.82 5.49
C ILE A 128 -0.37 -2.45 5.92
N TRP A 129 0.49 -1.45 5.91
CA TRP A 129 0.19 -0.09 6.39
C TRP A 129 -0.35 0.77 5.24
N THR A 130 -1.64 0.69 5.03
CA THR A 130 -2.41 1.44 4.04
C THR A 130 -3.88 1.48 4.44
N VAL A 131 -4.64 2.40 3.88
CA VAL A 131 -6.11 2.45 4.00
C VAL A 131 -6.80 2.03 2.70
N ASP A 132 -6.02 1.73 1.67
CA ASP A 132 -6.56 1.34 0.37
C ASP A 132 -7.39 0.06 0.49
N LYS A 133 -8.59 0.10 -0.10
CA LYS A 133 -9.56 -0.99 -0.02
C LYS A 133 -9.14 -2.22 -0.81
N ASP A 134 -8.34 -2.05 -1.86
CA ASP A 134 -7.88 -3.14 -2.71
C ASP A 134 -7.00 -4.12 -1.93
N LEU A 135 -6.16 -3.60 -1.04
CA LEU A 135 -5.30 -4.42 -0.20
C LEU A 135 -6.05 -5.23 0.88
N ALA A 136 -7.35 -4.98 1.08
CA ALA A 136 -8.16 -5.86 1.92
C ALA A 136 -8.26 -7.29 1.35
N GLN A 137 -8.06 -7.49 0.04
CA GLN A 137 -7.99 -8.82 -0.57
C GLN A 137 -6.82 -9.67 -0.07
N CYS A 138 -5.77 -9.02 0.43
CA CYS A 138 -4.57 -9.70 0.95
C CYS A 138 -4.73 -10.24 2.37
N VAL A 139 -5.76 -9.79 3.08
CA VAL A 139 -5.99 -10.16 4.50
C VAL A 139 -6.24 -11.66 4.63
N ARG A 140 -5.61 -12.29 5.65
CA ARG A 140 -5.73 -13.73 5.95
C ARG A 140 -5.82 -13.92 7.45
N GLY A 141 -7.03 -14.12 7.97
CA GLY A 141 -7.28 -14.20 9.40
C GLY A 141 -6.74 -12.97 10.13
N ASP A 142 -5.95 -13.22 11.17
CA ASP A 142 -5.18 -12.23 11.93
C ASP A 142 -3.68 -12.23 11.56
N ARG A 143 -3.27 -13.11 10.65
CA ARG A 143 -1.87 -13.29 10.24
C ARG A 143 -1.41 -12.27 9.21
N ILE A 144 -2.24 -11.94 8.21
CA ILE A 144 -2.01 -10.82 7.30
C ILE A 144 -3.12 -9.82 7.55
N VAL A 145 -2.77 -8.66 8.02
CA VAL A 145 -3.73 -7.61 8.38
C VAL A 145 -3.40 -6.30 7.70
N GLN A 146 -4.43 -5.52 7.42
CA GLN A 146 -4.29 -4.15 6.99
C GLN A 146 -4.32 -3.22 8.21
N MET A 147 -3.50 -2.17 8.19
CA MET A 147 -3.35 -1.25 9.31
C MET A 147 -3.71 0.16 8.89
N ASP A 148 -4.79 0.70 9.44
CA ASP A 148 -5.07 2.13 9.36
C ASP A 148 -4.34 2.85 10.50
N ARG A 149 -3.22 3.49 10.15
CA ARG A 149 -2.41 4.22 11.11
C ARG A 149 -3.14 5.42 11.72
N ARG A 150 -3.98 6.10 10.94
CA ARG A 150 -4.69 7.31 11.38
C ARG A 150 -5.77 6.98 12.39
N ALA A 151 -6.54 5.95 12.10
CA ALA A 151 -7.60 5.48 13.01
C ALA A 151 -7.08 4.55 14.10
N ASN A 152 -5.78 4.15 14.04
CA ASN A 152 -5.18 3.11 14.88
C ASN A 152 -6.03 1.81 14.87
N LYS A 153 -6.49 1.42 13.68
CA LYS A 153 -7.35 0.25 13.48
C LYS A 153 -6.63 -0.84 12.74
N VAL A 154 -6.89 -2.06 13.15
CA VAL A 154 -6.50 -3.28 12.44
C VAL A 154 -7.72 -3.79 11.68
N LEU A 155 -7.54 -4.07 10.39
CA LEU A 155 -8.51 -4.81 9.59
C LEU A 155 -7.97 -6.24 9.43
N ASP A 156 -8.49 -7.15 10.21
CA ASP A 156 -8.39 -8.58 10.02
C ASP A 156 -9.56 -9.10 9.15
N ALA A 157 -9.65 -10.41 8.96
CA ALA A 157 -10.69 -10.98 8.10
C ALA A 157 -12.11 -10.68 8.59
N ASP A 158 -12.33 -10.65 9.90
CA ASP A 158 -13.66 -10.36 10.47
C ASP A 158 -14.03 -8.88 10.30
N ALA A 159 -13.04 -7.99 10.46
CA ALA A 159 -13.22 -6.56 10.20
C ALA A 159 -13.49 -6.27 8.70
N VAL A 160 -12.85 -7.01 7.79
CA VAL A 160 -13.14 -6.92 6.34
C VAL A 160 -14.57 -7.35 6.06
N ARG A 161 -15.01 -8.51 6.59
CA ARG A 161 -16.41 -8.97 6.44
C ARG A 161 -17.40 -7.96 7.00
N ALA A 162 -17.14 -7.42 8.19
CA ALA A 162 -18.00 -6.42 8.81
C ALA A 162 -18.09 -5.13 7.98
N LYS A 163 -17.00 -4.72 7.33
CA LYS A 163 -16.92 -3.49 6.54
C LYS A 163 -17.55 -3.61 5.15
N TYR A 164 -17.29 -4.71 4.45
CA TYR A 164 -17.66 -4.88 3.04
C TYR A 164 -18.78 -5.90 2.81
N GLY A 165 -19.11 -6.73 3.81
CA GLY A 165 -20.09 -7.79 3.69
C GLY A 165 -19.61 -9.02 2.91
N VAL A 166 -18.31 -9.10 2.62
CA VAL A 166 -17.69 -10.19 1.86
C VAL A 166 -16.36 -10.62 2.49
N ASP A 167 -15.94 -11.85 2.20
CA ASP A 167 -14.61 -12.33 2.59
C ASP A 167 -13.48 -11.58 1.87
N PRO A 168 -12.29 -11.48 2.48
CA PRO A 168 -11.13 -10.83 1.86
C PRO A 168 -10.87 -11.26 0.42
N GLN A 169 -10.95 -12.57 0.12
CA GLN A 169 -10.72 -13.09 -1.22
C GLN A 169 -11.79 -12.66 -2.24
N ARG A 170 -12.90 -12.08 -1.80
CA ARG A 170 -14.00 -11.58 -2.64
C ARG A 170 -13.96 -10.06 -2.83
N ILE A 171 -12.98 -9.39 -2.27
CA ILE A 171 -12.82 -7.94 -2.47
C ILE A 171 -12.70 -7.57 -3.96
N PRO A 172 -11.93 -8.28 -4.81
CA PRO A 172 -11.92 -7.97 -6.23
C PRO A 172 -13.30 -8.11 -6.91
N ASP A 173 -14.07 -9.15 -6.55
CA ASP A 173 -15.44 -9.32 -7.04
C ASP A 173 -16.35 -8.16 -6.58
N TYR A 174 -16.22 -7.79 -5.32
CA TYR A 174 -16.98 -6.68 -4.74
C TYR A 174 -16.66 -5.36 -5.43
N LEU A 175 -15.40 -5.01 -5.60
CA LEU A 175 -14.97 -3.77 -6.25
C LEU A 175 -15.33 -3.74 -7.73
N ALA A 176 -15.26 -4.87 -8.42
CA ALA A 176 -15.73 -4.97 -9.80
C ALA A 176 -17.19 -4.60 -9.96
N LEU A 177 -18.04 -4.98 -9.00
CA LEU A 177 -19.46 -4.70 -9.03
C LEU A 177 -19.80 -3.26 -8.60
N VAL A 178 -19.18 -2.76 -7.53
CA VAL A 178 -19.50 -1.43 -6.97
C VAL A 178 -18.70 -0.29 -7.62
N GLY A 179 -17.59 -0.60 -8.25
CA GLY A 179 -16.65 0.36 -8.80
C GLY A 179 -15.64 0.91 -7.82
N ASP A 180 -14.63 1.57 -8.37
CA ASP A 180 -13.64 2.35 -7.65
C ASP A 180 -13.43 3.71 -8.30
N ALA A 181 -13.95 4.75 -7.68
CA ALA A 181 -13.81 6.11 -8.19
C ALA A 181 -12.37 6.64 -8.09
N ALA A 182 -11.56 6.13 -7.14
CA ALA A 182 -10.17 6.51 -7.01
C ALA A 182 -9.33 5.94 -8.16
N ASP A 183 -9.64 4.72 -8.58
CA ASP A 183 -8.99 4.04 -9.70
C ASP A 183 -9.66 4.32 -11.06
N GLY A 184 -10.79 5.03 -11.07
CA GLY A 184 -11.41 5.52 -12.29
C GLY A 184 -12.32 4.51 -13.03
N TYR A 185 -12.83 3.46 -12.37
CA TYR A 185 -13.82 2.57 -12.98
C TYR A 185 -15.15 2.56 -12.20
N PRO A 186 -16.29 2.61 -12.93
CA PRO A 186 -17.59 2.94 -12.32
C PRO A 186 -18.30 1.74 -11.65
N GLY A 187 -17.81 0.50 -11.86
CA GLY A 187 -18.55 -0.70 -11.49
C GLY A 187 -19.74 -0.98 -12.41
N ILE A 188 -20.69 -1.76 -11.94
CA ILE A 188 -21.85 -2.19 -12.71
C ILE A 188 -23.07 -1.36 -12.35
N ALA A 189 -23.67 -0.74 -13.36
CA ALA A 189 -24.81 0.16 -13.17
C ALA A 189 -25.96 -0.53 -12.41
N GLY A 190 -26.45 0.11 -11.35
CA GLY A 190 -27.53 -0.39 -10.50
C GLY A 190 -27.07 -1.36 -9.39
N ILE A 191 -25.78 -1.69 -9.28
CA ILE A 191 -25.23 -2.56 -8.24
C ILE A 191 -24.44 -1.73 -7.22
N GLY A 192 -25.07 -1.49 -6.07
CA GLY A 192 -24.39 -0.86 -4.92
C GLY A 192 -23.86 -1.91 -3.93
N ALA A 193 -23.19 -1.43 -2.88
CA ALA A 193 -22.50 -2.24 -1.88
C ALA A 193 -23.31 -3.42 -1.33
N VAL A 194 -24.55 -3.16 -0.89
CA VAL A 194 -25.42 -4.21 -0.31
C VAL A 194 -25.82 -5.26 -1.34
N THR A 195 -26.12 -4.82 -2.57
CA THR A 195 -26.49 -5.73 -3.66
C THR A 195 -25.29 -6.58 -4.06
N ALA A 196 -24.12 -6.00 -4.22
CA ALA A 196 -22.89 -6.71 -4.55
C ALA A 196 -22.57 -7.80 -3.51
N ALA A 197 -22.61 -7.45 -2.22
CA ALA A 197 -22.35 -8.42 -1.14
C ALA A 197 -23.34 -9.59 -1.18
N ARG A 198 -24.65 -9.32 -1.37
CA ARG A 198 -25.66 -10.37 -1.48
C ARG A 198 -25.47 -11.27 -2.69
N MET A 199 -25.09 -10.69 -3.84
CA MET A 199 -24.83 -11.47 -5.06
C MET A 199 -23.62 -12.38 -4.86
N ILE A 200 -22.55 -11.89 -4.25
CA ILE A 200 -21.35 -12.66 -3.96
C ILE A 200 -21.64 -13.78 -2.95
N ASP A 201 -22.43 -13.50 -1.93
CA ASP A 201 -22.87 -14.51 -0.95
C ASP A 201 -23.69 -15.63 -1.62
N ALA A 202 -24.62 -15.25 -2.50
CA ALA A 202 -25.51 -16.20 -3.18
C ALA A 202 -24.82 -17.03 -4.28
N PHE A 203 -23.89 -16.44 -5.04
CA PHE A 203 -23.35 -17.05 -6.26
C PHE A 203 -21.83 -17.28 -6.22
N GLY A 204 -21.12 -16.78 -5.22
CA GLY A 204 -19.65 -16.87 -5.14
C GLY A 204 -18.95 -15.82 -6.00
N PRO A 205 -17.84 -16.16 -6.70
CA PRO A 205 -17.13 -15.22 -7.58
C PRO A 205 -17.93 -14.91 -8.85
N ILE A 206 -17.65 -13.78 -9.48
CA ILE A 206 -18.36 -13.30 -10.69
C ILE A 206 -18.38 -14.36 -11.79
N GLU A 207 -17.33 -15.17 -11.92
CA GLU A 207 -17.24 -16.27 -12.90
C GLU A 207 -18.34 -17.34 -12.68
N ALA A 208 -18.77 -17.52 -11.43
CA ALA A 208 -19.80 -18.50 -11.06
C ALA A 208 -21.23 -17.95 -11.17
N PHE A 209 -21.39 -16.65 -11.42
CA PHE A 209 -22.74 -16.07 -11.53
C PHE A 209 -23.50 -16.67 -12.71
N PRO A 210 -24.79 -17.01 -12.55
CA PRO A 210 -25.63 -17.38 -13.67
C PRO A 210 -25.61 -16.32 -14.77
N ALA A 211 -25.59 -16.74 -16.04
CA ALA A 211 -25.49 -15.83 -17.19
C ALA A 211 -26.54 -14.72 -17.20
N THR A 212 -27.72 -14.99 -16.63
CA THR A 212 -28.84 -14.06 -16.56
C THR A 212 -28.67 -12.96 -15.50
N VAL A 213 -27.76 -13.14 -14.54
CA VAL A 213 -27.58 -12.21 -13.40
C VAL A 213 -26.97 -10.88 -13.84
N LEU A 214 -25.90 -10.94 -14.63
CA LEU A 214 -25.23 -9.75 -15.19
C LEU A 214 -25.60 -9.49 -16.65
N GLY A 215 -26.09 -10.51 -17.36
CA GLY A 215 -26.46 -10.40 -18.75
C GLY A 215 -25.33 -9.83 -19.61
N ALA A 216 -25.61 -8.79 -20.37
CA ALA A 216 -24.64 -8.11 -21.22
C ALA A 216 -23.49 -7.39 -20.46
N GLN A 217 -23.64 -7.16 -19.15
CA GLN A 217 -22.63 -6.48 -18.34
C GLN A 217 -21.56 -7.44 -17.78
N ARG A 218 -21.68 -8.75 -18.05
CA ARG A 218 -20.76 -9.76 -17.50
C ARG A 218 -19.31 -9.52 -17.89
N GLU A 219 -19.04 -9.25 -19.17
CA GLU A 219 -17.68 -9.00 -19.66
C GLU A 219 -17.08 -7.75 -19.02
N GLN A 220 -17.87 -6.71 -18.83
CA GLN A 220 -17.45 -5.50 -18.13
C GLN A 220 -17.11 -5.78 -16.65
N ALA A 221 -17.93 -6.58 -15.97
CA ALA A 221 -17.66 -6.97 -14.58
C ALA A 221 -16.37 -7.78 -14.46
N LEU A 222 -16.10 -8.68 -15.39
CA LEU A 222 -14.84 -9.45 -15.42
C LEU A 222 -13.63 -8.56 -15.71
N LEU A 223 -13.78 -7.57 -16.60
CA LEU A 223 -12.74 -6.57 -16.82
C LEU A 223 -12.44 -5.78 -15.55
N PHE A 224 -13.46 -5.26 -14.87
CA PHE A 224 -13.27 -4.52 -13.62
C PHE A 224 -12.70 -5.40 -12.51
N LYS A 225 -13.07 -6.67 -12.45
CA LYS A 225 -12.43 -7.62 -11.53
C LYS A 225 -10.93 -7.77 -11.83
N ARG A 226 -10.55 -7.82 -13.13
CA ARG A 226 -9.13 -7.86 -13.50
C ARG A 226 -8.38 -6.59 -13.04
N LEU A 227 -9.00 -5.41 -13.13
CA LEU A 227 -8.43 -4.16 -12.63
C LEU A 227 -8.25 -4.18 -11.10
N ALA A 228 -9.25 -4.68 -10.37
CA ALA A 228 -9.25 -4.76 -8.91
C ALA A 228 -8.37 -5.89 -8.35
N THR A 229 -7.97 -6.86 -9.16
CA THR A 229 -7.16 -8.00 -8.68
C THR A 229 -5.69 -7.62 -8.66
N LEU A 230 -5.09 -7.71 -7.48
CA LEU A 230 -3.66 -7.42 -7.29
C LEU A 230 -2.80 -8.61 -7.71
N ASP A 231 -1.67 -8.31 -8.34
CA ASP A 231 -0.63 -9.29 -8.63
C ASP A 231 0.06 -9.74 -7.32
N THR A 232 0.32 -11.03 -7.20
CA THR A 232 0.96 -11.61 -6.01
C THR A 232 2.25 -12.36 -6.33
N ASP A 233 2.75 -12.23 -7.56
CA ASP A 233 3.88 -13.00 -8.08
C ASP A 233 5.13 -12.15 -8.37
N ALA A 234 5.10 -10.84 -8.07
CA ALA A 234 6.26 -9.97 -8.20
C ALA A 234 7.44 -10.48 -7.35
N LYS A 235 8.62 -10.57 -7.96
CA LYS A 235 9.84 -11.08 -7.32
C LYS A 235 10.57 -9.96 -6.57
N LEU A 236 10.16 -9.68 -5.36
CA LEU A 236 10.61 -8.52 -4.58
C LEU A 236 11.79 -8.83 -3.66
N PHE A 237 11.84 -10.02 -3.09
CA PHE A 237 12.93 -10.50 -2.22
C PHE A 237 12.97 -12.03 -2.23
N ARG A 238 14.10 -12.61 -1.82
CA ARG A 238 14.31 -14.06 -1.77
C ARG A 238 14.05 -14.64 -0.39
N ASN A 239 14.40 -13.87 0.64
CA ASN A 239 14.28 -14.28 2.04
C ASN A 239 13.69 -13.10 2.83
N VAL A 240 12.87 -13.42 3.83
CA VAL A 240 12.29 -12.42 4.74
C VAL A 240 13.38 -11.59 5.46
N ASP A 241 14.56 -12.15 5.66
CA ASP A 241 15.70 -11.44 6.26
C ASP A 241 16.26 -10.32 5.36
N ASP A 242 15.93 -10.31 4.06
CA ASP A 242 16.24 -9.21 3.15
C ASP A 242 15.53 -7.93 3.57
N LEU A 243 14.39 -8.05 4.26
CA LEU A 243 13.63 -6.92 4.79
C LEU A 243 14.16 -6.38 6.12
N ARG A 244 15.17 -7.05 6.70
CA ARG A 244 15.71 -6.65 8.00
C ARG A 244 16.44 -5.33 7.90
N TRP A 245 15.93 -4.32 8.60
CA TRP A 245 16.61 -3.04 8.72
C TRP A 245 17.91 -3.17 9.52
N ARG A 246 19.01 -2.63 8.96
CA ARG A 246 20.37 -2.75 9.53
C ARG A 246 20.96 -1.39 9.90
N GLY A 247 20.19 -0.34 9.82
CA GLY A 247 20.63 1.03 10.06
C GLY A 247 20.76 1.85 8.77
N PRO A 248 20.93 3.16 8.92
CA PRO A 248 21.11 4.05 7.79
C PRO A 248 22.44 3.81 7.07
N THR A 249 22.46 4.04 5.76
CA THR A 249 23.68 4.03 4.95
C THR A 249 24.47 5.34 5.12
N ALA A 250 25.70 5.39 4.63
CA ALA A 250 26.50 6.62 4.64
C ALA A 250 25.83 7.79 3.89
N ALA A 251 25.00 7.48 2.88
CA ALA A 251 24.29 8.51 2.12
C ALA A 251 23.22 9.25 2.92
N PHE A 252 22.71 8.64 4.00
CA PHE A 252 21.59 9.22 4.77
C PHE A 252 22.01 10.51 5.52
N GLU A 253 23.26 10.64 5.94
CA GLU A 253 23.76 11.86 6.57
C GLU A 253 23.67 13.06 5.63
N ALA A 254 24.16 12.89 4.39
CA ALA A 254 24.10 13.94 3.37
C ALA A 254 22.63 14.30 3.04
N TRP A 255 21.78 13.28 2.96
CA TRP A 255 20.35 13.46 2.68
C TRP A 255 19.66 14.23 3.81
N ALA A 256 19.88 13.85 5.07
CA ALA A 256 19.30 14.51 6.25
C ALA A 256 19.75 15.99 6.37
N LYS A 257 21.01 16.29 6.02
CA LYS A 257 21.53 17.66 5.94
C LYS A 257 20.81 18.45 4.84
N ARG A 258 20.66 17.88 3.64
CA ARG A 258 20.01 18.52 2.48
C ARG A 258 18.58 18.98 2.81
N VAL A 259 17.82 18.17 3.56
CA VAL A 259 16.43 18.49 3.95
C VAL A 259 16.29 19.15 5.31
N SER A 260 17.39 19.57 5.92
CA SER A 260 17.42 20.21 7.26
C SER A 260 16.71 19.39 8.34
N ALA A 261 16.90 18.07 8.32
CA ALA A 261 16.31 17.13 9.27
C ALA A 261 17.38 16.25 10.00
N PRO A 262 18.38 16.85 10.68
CA PRO A 262 19.48 16.10 11.30
C PRO A 262 18.99 15.15 12.40
N ARG A 263 17.92 15.48 13.10
CA ARG A 263 17.31 14.62 14.13
C ARG A 263 16.85 13.26 13.60
N LEU A 264 16.55 13.13 12.30
CA LEU A 264 16.21 11.83 11.72
C LEU A 264 17.42 10.90 11.73
N LEU A 265 18.61 11.40 11.41
CA LEU A 265 19.84 10.62 11.47
C LEU A 265 20.15 10.17 12.89
N GLU A 266 20.09 11.10 13.85
CA GLU A 266 20.33 10.79 15.27
C GLU A 266 19.41 9.67 15.77
N ARG A 267 18.11 9.76 15.46
CA ARG A 267 17.12 8.73 15.81
C ARG A 267 17.43 7.38 15.16
N CYS A 268 17.76 7.35 13.87
CA CYS A 268 18.14 6.12 13.19
C CYS A 268 19.38 5.47 13.83
N LEU A 269 20.40 6.25 14.14
CA LEU A 269 21.61 5.73 14.79
C LEU A 269 21.32 5.16 16.18
N ALA A 270 20.50 5.85 16.99
CA ALA A 270 20.08 5.37 18.31
C ALA A 270 19.30 4.04 18.22
N VAL A 271 18.40 3.91 17.25
CA VAL A 271 17.68 2.65 17.02
C VAL A 271 18.64 1.53 16.63
N ARG A 272 19.58 1.80 15.70
CA ARG A 272 20.58 0.80 15.28
C ARG A 272 21.41 0.30 16.46
N GLU A 273 21.89 1.19 17.32
CA GLU A 273 22.65 0.85 18.54
C GLU A 273 21.82 -0.04 19.47
N SER A 274 20.55 0.32 19.70
CA SER A 274 19.65 -0.46 20.55
C SER A 274 19.35 -1.86 20.02
N MET A 275 19.36 -2.04 18.68
CA MET A 275 19.18 -3.34 18.02
C MET A 275 20.44 -4.20 18.02
N SER A 276 21.62 -3.60 18.03
CA SER A 276 22.91 -4.31 18.04
C SER A 276 23.28 -4.88 19.41
N GLY A 277 22.70 -4.33 20.48
CA GLY A 277 22.89 -4.78 21.85
C GLY A 277 21.92 -5.86 22.34
N ARG A 278 21.01 -6.32 21.46
CA ARG A 278 20.07 -7.40 21.70
C ARG A 278 20.47 -8.66 20.92
#